data_a8214a898b905bbf0427393ac36c9e57
#
_entry.id   a8214a898b905bbf0427393ac36c9e57
#
_cell.length_a   1.000
_cell.length_b   1.000
_cell.length_c   1.000
_cell.angle_alpha   90.00
_cell.angle_beta   90.00
_cell.angle_gamma   90.00
#
_symmetry.space_group_name_H-M   'P 1'
#
loop_
_entity.id
_entity.type
_entity.pdbx_description
1 polymer ?
#
loop_
_entity_poly.entity_id
_entity_poly.type
_entity_poly.pdbx_seq_one_letter_code
_entity_poly.pdbx_strand_id
1 'polypeptide(L)'
;MMPVPWSRVSYWRCTGCGICCRKFDVVLKFNEWLRLVRAYGIGVTTAGLDRLYLGKKPDGSCVFLSSAGNVCFCGLQGMKPLACKLWPFKVVDSPKYGMANEAAYDYRGRKVYVYIDPFCPETQFGKPTAMMVYGVIPEFVEIALGLREKQFYSTATPLYDLYPKTNRDYKLI
;
A
#
# COMPACT_ATOMS: atom_id res chain seq x y z
N MET A 1 7.44 -16.94 3.15
CA MET A 1 6.98 -17.06 1.74
C MET A 1 7.65 -15.94 0.96
N MET A 2 8.22 -16.24 -0.22
CA MET A 2 8.90 -15.22 -1.03
C MET A 2 7.90 -14.41 -1.87
N PRO A 3 8.16 -13.11 -2.11
CA PRO A 3 7.37 -12.30 -3.02
C PRO A 3 7.34 -12.90 -4.43
N VAL A 4 6.21 -12.80 -5.10
CA VAL A 4 5.99 -13.34 -6.44
C VAL A 4 6.04 -12.23 -7.50
N PRO A 5 6.53 -12.50 -8.72
CA PRO A 5 6.50 -11.54 -9.81
C PRO A 5 5.09 -11.08 -10.15
N TRP A 6 4.96 -9.81 -10.52
CA TRP A 6 3.68 -9.23 -10.92
C TRP A 6 3.01 -9.97 -12.08
N SER A 7 3.78 -10.54 -12.99
CA SER A 7 3.27 -11.27 -14.16
C SER A 7 2.52 -12.56 -13.81
N ARG A 8 2.59 -13.00 -12.56
CA ARG A 8 1.84 -14.14 -12.01
C ARG A 8 0.59 -13.75 -11.22
N VAL A 9 0.26 -12.47 -11.18
CA VAL A 9 -0.90 -11.95 -10.43
C VAL A 9 -1.91 -11.38 -11.40
N SER A 10 -3.09 -12.00 -11.46
CA SER A 10 -4.16 -11.60 -12.36
C SER A 10 -4.87 -10.33 -11.90
N TYR A 11 -5.05 -10.18 -10.59
CA TYR A 11 -5.80 -9.09 -10.00
C TYR A 11 -5.39 -8.82 -8.56
N TRP A 12 -5.46 -7.56 -8.17
CA TRP A 12 -5.35 -7.13 -6.78
C TRP A 12 -6.18 -5.87 -6.54
N ARG A 13 -6.84 -5.83 -5.39
CA ARG A 13 -7.52 -4.64 -4.87
C ARG A 13 -7.53 -4.69 -3.35
N CYS A 14 -7.27 -3.58 -2.68
CA CYS A 14 -7.39 -3.49 -1.24
C CYS A 14 -8.87 -3.45 -0.82
N THR A 15 -9.28 -4.40 0.02
CA THR A 15 -10.64 -4.48 0.60
C THR A 15 -10.73 -3.85 1.98
N GLY A 16 -9.63 -3.32 2.52
CA GLY A 16 -9.59 -2.79 3.88
C GLY A 16 -9.67 -3.89 4.96
N CYS A 17 -9.14 -5.09 4.69
CA CYS A 17 -9.16 -6.19 5.67
C CYS A 17 -8.31 -5.95 6.93
N GLY A 18 -7.41 -4.98 6.90
CA GLY A 18 -6.57 -4.59 8.06
C GLY A 18 -5.44 -5.56 8.41
N ILE A 19 -5.23 -6.65 7.66
CA ILE A 19 -4.20 -7.66 7.96
C ILE A 19 -2.81 -7.03 7.98
N CYS A 20 -2.47 -6.20 6.99
CA CYS A 20 -1.19 -5.51 6.93
C CYS A 20 -0.94 -4.61 8.16
N CYS A 21 -1.99 -3.98 8.68
CA CYS A 21 -1.90 -3.12 9.86
C CYS A 21 -1.78 -3.90 11.18
N ARG A 22 -2.05 -5.21 11.19
CA ARG A 22 -1.94 -6.06 12.37
C ARG A 22 -0.67 -6.92 12.36
N LYS A 23 -0.23 -7.36 11.19
CA LYS A 23 0.84 -8.37 11.07
C LYS A 23 2.23 -7.78 10.87
N PHE A 24 2.36 -6.58 10.29
CA PHE A 24 3.66 -6.06 9.89
C PHE A 24 4.09 -4.85 10.72
N ASP A 25 5.40 -4.76 10.94
CA ASP A 25 6.04 -3.57 11.48
C ASP A 25 6.40 -2.65 10.33
N VAL A 26 5.91 -1.42 10.40
CA VAL A 26 6.10 -0.41 9.36
C VAL A 26 7.35 0.38 9.67
N VAL A 27 8.40 0.16 8.89
CA VAL A 27 9.64 0.95 8.96
C VAL A 27 9.39 2.34 8.37
N LEU A 28 9.80 3.36 9.09
CA LEU A 28 9.67 4.76 8.71
C LEU A 28 11.00 5.30 8.19
N LYS A 29 10.96 6.08 7.12
CA LYS A 29 12.07 6.97 6.78
C LYS A 29 12.14 8.10 7.82
N PHE A 30 13.31 8.68 8.05
CA PHE A 30 13.47 9.75 9.03
C PHE A 30 12.52 10.94 8.81
N ASN A 31 12.35 11.37 7.58
CA ASN A 31 11.42 12.45 7.25
C ASN A 31 9.94 12.10 7.46
N GLU A 32 9.55 10.83 7.28
CA GLU A 32 8.20 10.34 7.58
C GLU A 32 7.97 10.33 9.09
N TRP A 33 8.92 9.80 9.83
CA TRP A 33 8.91 9.81 11.29
C TRP A 33 8.78 11.24 11.84
N LEU A 34 9.60 12.18 11.36
CA LEU A 34 9.58 13.57 11.82
C LEU A 34 8.22 14.24 11.58
N ARG A 35 7.59 13.99 10.41
CA ARG A 35 6.26 14.51 10.11
C ARG A 35 5.20 13.94 11.05
N LEU A 36 5.25 12.63 11.32
CA LEU A 36 4.32 11.96 12.22
C LEU A 36 4.46 12.46 13.65
N VAL A 37 5.69 12.59 14.15
CA VAL A 37 5.96 13.09 15.51
C VAL A 37 5.48 14.53 15.66
N ARG A 38 5.70 15.38 14.66
CA ARG A 38 5.21 16.77 14.68
C ARG A 38 3.69 16.87 14.69
N ALA A 39 3.01 15.98 13.99
CA ALA A 39 1.54 16.00 13.87
C ALA A 39 0.82 15.31 15.03
N TYR A 40 1.39 14.24 15.59
CA TYR A 40 0.69 13.36 16.54
C TYR A 40 1.46 13.08 17.83
N GLY A 41 2.67 13.64 17.96
CA GLY A 41 3.56 13.38 19.10
C GLY A 41 4.37 12.08 18.94
N ILE A 42 5.39 11.92 19.82
CA ILE A 42 6.33 10.79 19.78
C ILE A 42 5.66 9.44 20.04
N GLY A 43 4.57 9.42 20.80
CA GLY A 43 3.87 8.20 21.22
C GLY A 43 3.26 7.37 20.08
N VAL A 44 3.16 7.94 18.86
CA VAL A 44 2.67 7.19 17.68
C VAL A 44 3.78 6.45 16.94
N THR A 45 5.00 6.49 17.45
CA THR A 45 6.17 5.86 16.84
C THR A 45 6.97 5.05 17.88
N THR A 46 7.78 4.11 17.42
CA THR A 46 8.69 3.33 18.27
C THR A 46 10.07 3.34 17.62
N ALA A 47 11.10 3.57 18.43
CA ALA A 47 12.49 3.45 18.01
C ALA A 47 13.00 2.04 18.31
N GLY A 48 13.55 1.37 17.30
CA GLY A 48 14.37 0.16 17.48
C GLY A 48 15.85 0.52 17.49
N LEU A 49 16.72 -0.50 17.48
CA LEU A 49 18.18 -0.30 17.54
C LEU A 49 18.72 0.48 16.32
N ASP A 50 18.19 0.19 15.13
CA ASP A 50 18.68 0.72 13.85
C ASP A 50 17.58 1.36 12.99
N ARG A 51 16.32 1.31 13.45
CA ARG A 51 15.16 1.72 12.65
C ARG A 51 14.10 2.39 13.49
N LEU A 52 13.34 3.25 12.81
CA LEU A 52 12.15 3.90 13.33
C LEU A 52 10.92 3.18 12.81
N TYR A 53 9.95 2.94 13.67
CA TYR A 53 8.74 2.21 13.34
C TYR A 53 7.48 3.01 13.66
N LEU A 54 6.43 2.72 12.93
CA LEU A 54 5.08 3.15 13.31
C LEU A 54 4.64 2.41 14.58
N GLY A 55 4.05 3.14 15.52
CA GLY A 55 3.63 2.60 16.80
C GLY A 55 2.51 1.58 16.67
N LYS A 56 2.40 0.72 17.68
CA LYS A 56 1.36 -0.31 17.79
C LYS A 56 0.55 -0.14 19.06
N LYS A 57 -0.71 -0.52 19.00
CA LYS A 57 -1.62 -0.66 20.14
C LYS A 57 -1.25 -1.90 20.97
N PRO A 58 -1.78 -2.06 22.20
CA PRO A 58 -1.54 -3.26 23.01
C PRO A 58 -1.98 -4.57 22.35
N ASP A 59 -2.97 -4.51 21.44
CA ASP A 59 -3.44 -5.67 20.66
C ASP A 59 -2.53 -6.00 19.46
N GLY A 60 -1.41 -5.30 19.30
CA GLY A 60 -0.45 -5.47 18.22
C GLY A 60 -0.84 -4.78 16.91
N SER A 61 -2.00 -4.15 16.83
CA SER A 61 -2.40 -3.41 15.64
C SER A 61 -1.73 -2.03 15.55
N CYS A 62 -1.64 -1.48 14.33
CA CYS A 62 -1.15 -0.13 14.10
C CYS A 62 -1.98 0.90 14.88
N VAL A 63 -1.33 1.89 15.51
CA VAL A 63 -2.02 2.94 16.29
C VAL A 63 -3.05 3.73 15.47
N PHE A 64 -2.89 3.82 14.15
CA PHE A 64 -3.80 4.51 13.23
C PHE A 64 -4.83 3.60 12.58
N LEU A 65 -4.88 2.33 12.95
CA LEU A 65 -5.91 1.42 12.44
C LEU A 65 -7.23 1.71 13.14
N SER A 66 -8.26 1.98 12.37
CA SER A 66 -9.65 2.07 12.81
C SER A 66 -10.51 1.07 12.04
N SER A 67 -11.68 0.74 12.55
CA SER A 67 -12.63 -0.17 11.90
C SER A 67 -14.05 0.35 12.04
N ALA A 68 -14.86 0.12 11.00
CA ALA A 68 -16.29 0.30 11.00
C ALA A 68 -16.93 -0.98 10.43
N GLY A 69 -17.61 -1.74 11.27
CA GLY A 69 -18.06 -3.08 10.91
C GLY A 69 -16.88 -3.97 10.49
N ASN A 70 -16.98 -4.58 9.34
CA ASN A 70 -15.96 -5.50 8.79
C ASN A 70 -14.86 -4.79 7.98
N VAL A 71 -14.91 -3.47 7.84
CA VAL A 71 -13.95 -2.70 7.04
C VAL A 71 -12.99 -1.96 7.96
N CYS A 72 -11.70 -2.11 7.68
CA CYS A 72 -10.62 -1.39 8.35
C CYS A 72 -10.13 -0.23 7.48
N PHE A 73 -9.79 0.88 8.12
CA PHE A 73 -9.25 2.05 7.44
C PHE A 73 -8.10 2.67 8.23
N CYS A 74 -7.26 3.38 7.51
CA CYS A 74 -6.08 4.03 8.06
C CYS A 74 -6.38 5.50 8.37
N GLY A 75 -6.13 5.94 9.61
CA GLY A 75 -6.25 7.36 10.00
C GLY A 75 -5.18 8.28 9.40
N LEU A 76 -4.14 7.74 8.77
CA LEU A 76 -3.04 8.50 8.18
C LEU A 76 -3.21 8.82 6.69
N GLN A 77 -4.40 9.01 6.17
CA GLN A 77 -4.64 9.12 4.71
C GLN A 77 -3.61 10.01 3.97
N GLY A 78 -3.44 11.27 4.36
CA GLY A 78 -2.53 12.21 3.70
C GLY A 78 -1.04 12.04 4.08
N MET A 79 -0.74 11.33 5.18
CA MET A 79 0.63 11.17 5.71
C MET A 79 1.09 9.71 5.78
N LYS A 80 0.42 8.83 5.03
CA LYS A 80 0.71 7.41 5.01
C LYS A 80 2.18 7.16 4.63
N PRO A 81 2.93 6.35 5.42
CA PRO A 81 4.31 6.00 5.09
C PRO A 81 4.41 5.26 3.76
N LEU A 82 5.53 5.42 3.07
CA LEU A 82 5.76 4.78 1.77
C LEU A 82 5.61 3.26 1.83
N ALA A 83 6.11 2.64 2.91
CA ALA A 83 5.95 1.20 3.13
C ALA A 83 4.47 0.77 3.15
N CYS A 84 3.58 1.58 3.77
CA CYS A 84 2.14 1.33 3.76
C CYS A 84 1.51 1.62 2.40
N LYS A 85 1.99 2.67 1.71
CA LYS A 85 1.51 3.02 0.37
C LYS A 85 1.80 1.91 -0.64
N LEU A 86 2.96 1.28 -0.53
CA LEU A 86 3.41 0.26 -1.47
C LEU A 86 2.89 -1.15 -1.16
N TRP A 87 2.40 -1.42 0.04
CA TRP A 87 1.90 -2.75 0.35
C TRP A 87 0.74 -3.18 -0.57
N PRO A 88 0.73 -4.41 -1.08
CA PRO A 88 1.71 -5.50 -0.94
C PRO A 88 2.83 -5.51 -2.00
N PHE A 89 2.97 -4.44 -2.79
CA PHE A 89 3.92 -4.36 -3.88
C PHE A 89 5.32 -3.99 -3.40
N LYS A 90 6.32 -4.56 -4.06
CA LYS A 90 7.73 -4.25 -3.89
C LYS A 90 8.29 -3.87 -5.26
N VAL A 91 8.63 -2.61 -5.42
CA VAL A 91 9.26 -2.06 -6.64
C VAL A 91 10.73 -1.83 -6.32
N VAL A 92 11.61 -2.49 -7.08
CA VAL A 92 13.07 -2.48 -6.86
C VAL A 92 13.82 -2.31 -8.17
N ASP A 93 15.04 -1.78 -8.10
CA ASP A 93 15.87 -1.53 -9.29
C ASP A 93 16.64 -2.79 -9.78
N SER A 94 16.63 -3.87 -9.00
CA SER A 94 17.27 -5.14 -9.36
C SER A 94 16.36 -6.33 -9.00
N PRO A 95 16.52 -7.51 -9.61
CA PRO A 95 15.64 -8.67 -9.40
C PRO A 95 15.93 -9.37 -8.06
N LYS A 96 15.74 -8.67 -6.96
CA LYS A 96 16.10 -9.06 -5.59
C LYS A 96 15.51 -10.40 -5.14
N TYR A 97 14.36 -10.79 -5.70
CA TYR A 97 13.64 -12.01 -5.30
C TYR A 97 13.64 -13.08 -6.41
N GLY A 98 14.60 -13.00 -7.36
CA GLY A 98 14.68 -13.92 -8.51
C GLY A 98 13.65 -13.63 -9.60
N MET A 99 13.51 -14.58 -10.54
CA MET A 99 12.53 -14.51 -11.64
C MET A 99 12.56 -13.16 -12.39
N ALA A 100 13.77 -12.71 -12.76
CA ALA A 100 14.03 -11.39 -13.32
C ALA A 100 13.13 -11.06 -14.52
N ASN A 101 12.97 -12.00 -15.47
CA ASN A 101 12.19 -11.76 -16.68
C ASN A 101 10.69 -11.57 -16.37
N GLU A 102 10.16 -12.32 -15.39
CA GLU A 102 8.77 -12.26 -14.99
C GLU A 102 8.45 -11.03 -14.13
N ALA A 103 9.44 -10.56 -13.35
CA ALA A 103 9.30 -9.39 -12.49
C ALA A 103 9.61 -8.07 -13.21
N ALA A 104 10.31 -8.12 -14.36
CA ALA A 104 10.66 -6.92 -15.12
C ALA A 104 9.42 -6.16 -15.58
N TYR A 105 9.46 -4.85 -15.40
CA TYR A 105 8.44 -3.92 -15.88
C TYR A 105 9.16 -2.70 -16.45
N ASP A 106 8.85 -2.35 -17.70
CA ASP A 106 9.35 -1.13 -18.32
C ASP A 106 8.37 0.01 -18.05
N TYR A 107 8.84 1.02 -17.36
CA TYR A 107 8.08 2.23 -17.10
C TYR A 107 8.75 3.42 -17.74
N ARG A 108 8.24 3.86 -18.89
CA ARG A 108 8.76 5.02 -19.65
C ARG A 108 10.25 4.92 -19.95
N GLY A 109 10.73 3.76 -20.37
CA GLY A 109 12.14 3.49 -20.66
C GLY A 109 12.99 3.21 -19.42
N ARG A 110 12.42 3.22 -18.22
CA ARG A 110 13.10 2.78 -16.99
C ARG A 110 12.66 1.37 -16.63
N LYS A 111 13.61 0.45 -16.60
CA LYS A 111 13.36 -0.92 -16.14
C LYS A 111 13.35 -0.97 -14.62
N VAL A 112 12.28 -1.51 -14.06
CA VAL A 112 12.12 -1.83 -12.64
C VAL A 112 11.67 -3.28 -12.49
N TYR A 113 11.75 -3.83 -11.29
CA TYR A 113 11.28 -5.17 -10.99
C TYR A 113 10.17 -5.08 -9.94
N VAL A 114 9.00 -5.62 -10.28
CA VAL A 114 7.82 -5.53 -9.45
C VAL A 114 7.45 -6.92 -8.91
N TYR A 115 7.33 -6.98 -7.60
CA TYR A 115 6.93 -8.19 -6.89
C TYR A 115 5.74 -7.87 -5.98
N ILE A 116 4.97 -8.91 -5.67
CA ILE A 116 3.81 -8.80 -4.80
C ILE A 116 3.98 -9.79 -3.65
N ASP A 117 3.72 -9.31 -2.44
CA ASP A 117 3.80 -10.14 -1.25
C ASP A 117 2.55 -11.04 -1.16
N PRO A 118 2.69 -12.36 -1.24
CA PRO A 118 1.56 -13.28 -1.25
C PRO A 118 0.84 -13.38 0.10
N PHE A 119 1.33 -12.72 1.13
CA PHE A 119 0.65 -12.58 2.42
C PHE A 119 -0.62 -11.71 2.36
N CYS A 120 -0.78 -10.91 1.31
CA CYS A 120 -2.01 -10.17 1.09
C CYS A 120 -3.10 -11.11 0.56
N PRO A 121 -4.20 -11.33 1.30
CA PRO A 121 -5.25 -12.28 0.89
C PRO A 121 -5.99 -11.86 -0.37
N GLU A 122 -5.90 -10.58 -0.75
CA GLU A 122 -6.56 -10.03 -1.93
C GLU A 122 -5.74 -10.24 -3.23
N THR A 123 -4.60 -10.93 -3.13
CA THR A 123 -3.78 -11.27 -4.30
C THR A 123 -4.37 -12.46 -5.03
N GLN A 124 -4.86 -12.26 -6.23
CA GLN A 124 -5.36 -13.34 -7.10
C GLN A 124 -4.28 -13.73 -8.10
N PHE A 125 -3.91 -15.01 -8.10
CA PHE A 125 -2.87 -15.52 -8.99
C PHE A 125 -3.43 -15.82 -10.38
N GLY A 126 -2.58 -15.70 -11.39
CA GLY A 126 -2.90 -15.98 -12.78
C GLY A 126 -2.31 -14.95 -13.75
N LYS A 127 -2.74 -15.03 -15.02
CA LYS A 127 -2.32 -14.07 -16.05
C LYS A 127 -2.87 -12.68 -15.74
N PRO A 128 -2.02 -11.63 -15.74
CA PRO A 128 -2.44 -10.27 -15.41
C PRO A 128 -3.57 -9.76 -16.32
N THR A 129 -4.56 -9.14 -15.72
CA THR A 129 -5.61 -8.42 -16.45
C THR A 129 -5.11 -7.08 -16.97
N ALA A 130 -5.82 -6.48 -17.94
CA ALA A 130 -5.50 -5.14 -18.45
C ALA A 130 -5.50 -4.08 -17.33
N MET A 131 -6.41 -4.18 -16.36
CA MET A 131 -6.44 -3.30 -15.19
C MET A 131 -5.16 -3.43 -14.35
N MET A 132 -4.65 -4.65 -14.16
CA MET A 132 -3.41 -4.88 -13.44
C MET A 132 -2.22 -4.25 -14.15
N VAL A 133 -2.10 -4.49 -15.47
CA VAL A 133 -0.96 -4.03 -16.28
C VAL A 133 -0.93 -2.52 -16.46
N TYR A 134 -2.09 -1.90 -16.76
CA TYR A 134 -2.18 -0.50 -17.17
C TYR A 134 -2.70 0.44 -16.07
N GLY A 135 -3.23 -0.09 -14.99
CA GLY A 135 -3.76 0.69 -13.87
C GLY A 135 -2.96 0.49 -12.60
N VAL A 136 -3.01 -0.73 -12.05
CA VAL A 136 -2.44 -1.01 -10.72
C VAL A 136 -0.91 -0.90 -10.71
N ILE A 137 -0.21 -1.65 -11.57
CA ILE A 137 1.26 -1.66 -11.58
C ILE A 137 1.85 -0.28 -11.82
N PRO A 138 1.41 0.52 -12.82
CA PRO A 138 1.91 1.88 -13.02
C PRO A 138 1.77 2.76 -11.77
N GLU A 139 0.63 2.69 -11.07
CA GLU A 139 0.43 3.47 -9.85
C GLU A 139 1.50 3.13 -8.79
N PHE A 140 1.72 1.85 -8.52
CA PHE A 140 2.72 1.45 -7.52
C PHE A 140 4.15 1.79 -7.94
N VAL A 141 4.47 1.70 -9.23
CA VAL A 141 5.77 2.14 -9.77
C VAL A 141 5.94 3.64 -9.60
N GLU A 142 4.93 4.45 -9.96
CA GLU A 142 4.96 5.90 -9.79
C GLU A 142 5.12 6.33 -8.33
N ILE A 143 4.40 5.67 -7.40
CA ILE A 143 4.52 5.91 -5.96
C ILE A 143 5.93 5.57 -5.47
N ALA A 144 6.48 4.41 -5.89
CA ALA A 144 7.81 3.99 -5.48
C ALA A 144 8.91 4.93 -5.98
N LEU A 145 8.75 5.46 -7.19
CA LEU A 145 9.66 6.43 -7.81
C LEU A 145 9.45 7.88 -7.32
N GLY A 146 8.44 8.13 -6.48
CA GLY A 146 8.10 9.47 -6.00
C GLY A 146 7.46 10.38 -7.05
N LEU A 147 6.95 9.82 -8.13
CA LEU A 147 6.29 10.54 -9.24
C LEU A 147 4.80 10.79 -8.99
N ARG A 148 4.24 10.12 -7.98
CA ARG A 148 2.82 10.23 -7.62
C ARG A 148 2.64 10.22 -6.10
N GLU A 149 1.79 11.10 -5.60
CA GLU A 149 1.38 11.14 -4.21
C GLU A 149 0.00 10.53 -3.97
N LYS A 150 -0.94 10.78 -4.91
CA LYS A 150 -2.32 10.30 -4.82
C LYS A 150 -2.40 8.80 -5.16
N GLN A 151 -3.21 8.10 -4.37
CA GLN A 151 -3.42 6.67 -4.46
C GLN A 151 -4.88 6.40 -4.89
N PHE A 152 -5.08 5.53 -5.90
CA PHE A 152 -6.40 5.04 -6.32
C PHE A 152 -6.58 3.57 -5.97
N TYR A 153 -5.57 2.73 -6.24
CA TYR A 153 -5.63 1.28 -6.06
C TYR A 153 -4.97 0.81 -4.77
N SER A 154 -4.07 1.62 -4.21
CA SER A 154 -3.34 1.23 -3.01
C SER A 154 -4.22 1.34 -1.74
N THR A 155 -3.67 0.90 -0.61
CA THR A 155 -4.34 0.78 0.70
C THR A 155 -4.95 2.08 1.28
N ALA A 156 -4.97 3.17 0.55
CA ALA A 156 -5.50 4.47 0.96
C ALA A 156 -6.91 4.75 0.43
N THR A 157 -7.72 3.73 0.18
CA THR A 157 -9.09 3.97 -0.30
C THR A 157 -9.85 4.86 0.68
N PRO A 158 -10.27 6.08 0.28
CA PRO A 158 -11.09 6.95 1.10
C PRO A 158 -12.44 6.28 1.40
N LEU A 159 -13.00 6.52 2.58
CA LEU A 159 -14.29 5.95 3.00
C LEU A 159 -15.43 6.21 2.00
N TYR A 160 -15.42 7.36 1.34
CA TYR A 160 -16.46 7.71 0.36
C TYR A 160 -16.40 6.85 -0.93
N ASP A 161 -15.27 6.25 -1.26
CA ASP A 161 -15.14 5.35 -2.42
C ASP A 161 -15.59 3.91 -2.09
N LEU A 162 -15.81 3.59 -0.81
CA LEU A 162 -16.36 2.31 -0.36
C LEU A 162 -17.89 2.24 -0.45
N TYR A 163 -18.55 3.41 -0.52
CA TYR A 163 -19.99 3.48 -0.73
C TYR A 163 -20.26 3.70 -2.22
N PRO A 164 -21.07 2.85 -2.87
CA PRO A 164 -21.53 3.13 -4.22
C PRO A 164 -22.26 4.48 -4.19
N LYS A 165 -21.83 5.39 -5.09
CA LYS A 165 -22.56 6.64 -5.29
C LYS A 165 -23.97 6.24 -5.71
N THR A 166 -24.91 6.30 -4.77
CA THR A 166 -26.33 6.30 -5.11
C THR A 166 -26.54 7.58 -5.90
N ASN A 167 -26.81 7.44 -7.20
CA ASN A 167 -27.30 8.52 -8.05
C ASN A 167 -28.58 9.11 -7.42
N ARG A 168 -28.42 10.10 -6.56
CA ARG A 168 -29.45 11.04 -6.24
C ARG A 168 -29.03 12.35 -6.87
N ASP A 169 -29.49 12.54 -8.09
CA ASP A 169 -29.60 13.85 -8.71
C ASP A 169 -30.39 14.76 -7.76
N TYR A 170 -29.67 15.55 -6.98
CA TYR A 170 -30.30 16.72 -6.38
C TYR A 170 -30.42 17.77 -7.48
N LYS A 171 -31.52 17.74 -8.22
CA LYS A 171 -32.02 18.94 -8.91
C LYS A 171 -32.33 19.93 -7.79
N LEU A 172 -31.50 20.92 -7.62
CA LEU A 172 -31.86 22.15 -6.92
C LEU A 172 -32.84 22.90 -7.84
N ILE A 173 -34.04 23.09 -7.36
CA ILE A 173 -35.03 24.02 -7.87
C ILE A 173 -34.67 25.43 -7.39
#